data_28ab5f9bc747eff5c8ce85c7f2262e16
#
_entry.id   28ab5f9bc747eff5c8ce85c7f2262e16
#
_cell.length_a   1.000
_cell.length_b   1.000
_cell.length_c   1.000
_cell.angle_alpha   90.00
_cell.angle_beta   90.00
_cell.angle_gamma   90.00
#
_symmetry.space_group_name_H-M   'P 1'
#
loop_
_entity.id
_entity.type
_entity.pdbx_description
1 polymer ?
#
loop_
_entity_poly.entity_id
_entity_poly.type
_entity_poly.pdbx_seq_one_letter_code
_entity_poly.pdbx_strand_id
1 'polypeptide(L)'
;MTERSELYKKGLEMRKNLRSEAEFQKNASEYAEDPMSQEFIDVVTETVCGGLWSRPGLDVKTRTLICVVSDIATGRYPELEIHLRFALRQGWTEKELTETMFHMSGYVGVPLVREATFVARKVFAEVRAENE
;
A
#
# COMPACT_ATOMS: atom_id res chain seq x y z
N MET A 1 -15.16 26.00 -10.30
CA MET A 1 -14.53 24.72 -9.91
C MET A 1 -15.58 23.74 -9.43
N THR A 2 -15.52 22.53 -9.91
CA THR A 2 -16.44 21.48 -9.48
C THR A 2 -16.03 20.98 -8.09
N GLU A 3 -16.98 20.90 -7.17
CA GLU A 3 -16.74 20.33 -5.86
C GLU A 3 -16.47 18.83 -5.99
N ARG A 4 -15.51 18.32 -5.20
CA ARG A 4 -15.17 16.91 -5.17
C ARG A 4 -16.26 16.10 -4.46
N SER A 5 -16.46 14.85 -4.89
CA SER A 5 -17.43 13.95 -4.27
C SER A 5 -17.00 13.57 -2.84
N GLU A 6 -17.98 13.09 -2.06
CA GLU A 6 -17.69 12.58 -0.71
C GLU A 6 -16.74 11.37 -0.75
N LEU A 7 -16.89 10.52 -1.77
CA LEU A 7 -15.97 9.38 -1.93
C LEU A 7 -14.55 9.85 -2.23
N TYR A 8 -14.37 10.88 -3.04
CA TYR A 8 -13.05 11.45 -3.28
C TYR A 8 -12.43 11.97 -2.00
N LYS A 9 -13.20 12.71 -1.20
CA LYS A 9 -12.71 13.27 0.07
C LYS A 9 -12.28 12.16 1.04
N LYS A 10 -13.07 11.10 1.16
CA LYS A 10 -12.73 9.93 1.98
C LYS A 10 -11.48 9.24 1.45
N GLY A 11 -11.36 9.11 0.14
CA GLY A 11 -10.21 8.49 -0.50
C GLY A 11 -8.93 9.29 -0.28
N LEU A 12 -9.01 10.60 -0.33
CA LEU A 12 -7.87 11.47 -0.06
C LEU A 12 -7.40 11.32 1.39
N GLU A 13 -8.32 11.27 2.35
CA GLU A 13 -7.98 11.02 3.75
C GLU A 13 -7.35 9.65 3.93
N MET A 14 -7.85 8.63 3.25
CA MET A 14 -7.27 7.28 3.31
C MET A 14 -5.85 7.27 2.77
N ARG A 15 -5.59 7.93 1.65
CA ARG A 15 -4.24 8.04 1.09
C ARG A 15 -3.27 8.67 2.08
N LYS A 16 -3.74 9.71 2.79
CA LYS A 16 -2.92 10.38 3.82
C LYS A 16 -2.74 9.50 5.06
N ASN A 17 -3.75 8.77 5.45
CA ASN A 17 -3.68 7.87 6.60
C ASN A 17 -2.71 6.72 6.41
N LEU A 18 -2.61 6.20 5.19
CA LEU A 18 -1.74 5.08 4.85
C LEU A 18 -0.26 5.46 4.72
N ARG A 19 0.03 6.76 4.64
CA ARG A 19 1.37 7.29 4.36
C ARG A 19 1.81 8.28 5.42
N SER A 20 3.13 8.44 5.57
CA SER A 20 3.65 9.60 6.29
C SER A 20 3.40 10.84 5.44
N GLU A 21 3.52 12.02 6.04
CA GLU A 21 3.39 13.28 5.30
C GLU A 21 4.38 13.35 4.13
N ALA A 22 5.64 12.96 4.36
CA ALA A 22 6.67 12.98 3.32
C ALA A 22 6.34 11.99 2.18
N GLU A 23 5.88 10.79 2.51
CA GLU A 23 5.46 9.78 1.53
C GLU A 23 4.28 10.28 0.72
N PHE A 24 3.31 10.92 1.38
CA PHE A 24 2.13 11.46 0.70
C PHE A 24 2.53 12.57 -0.29
N GLN A 25 3.39 13.51 0.13
CA GLN A 25 3.83 14.61 -0.74
C GLN A 25 4.61 14.09 -1.95
N LYS A 26 5.48 13.12 -1.75
CA LYS A 26 6.22 12.49 -2.83
C LYS A 26 5.28 11.82 -3.84
N ASN A 27 4.32 11.06 -3.35
CA ASN A 27 3.32 10.38 -4.18
C ASN A 27 2.47 11.38 -4.96
N ALA A 28 1.96 12.42 -4.31
CA ALA A 28 1.18 13.46 -4.95
C ALA A 28 1.98 14.17 -6.04
N SER A 29 3.25 14.44 -5.80
CA SER A 29 4.16 15.08 -6.73
C SER A 29 4.37 14.24 -8.00
N GLU A 30 4.52 12.93 -7.85
CA GLU A 30 4.69 12.01 -8.98
C GLU A 30 3.47 12.05 -9.93
N TYR A 31 2.27 12.09 -9.38
CA TYR A 31 1.05 12.13 -10.18
C TYR A 31 0.73 13.50 -10.75
N ALA A 32 1.32 14.55 -10.19
CA ALA A 32 1.11 15.92 -10.67
C ALA A 32 1.95 16.29 -11.90
N GLU A 33 2.85 15.40 -12.36
CA GLU A 33 3.76 15.70 -13.46
C GLU A 33 3.06 15.92 -14.82
N ASP A 34 1.92 15.29 -15.03
CA ASP A 34 1.18 15.41 -16.27
C ASP A 34 -0.32 15.23 -16.05
N PRO A 35 -1.16 15.73 -17.00
CA PRO A 35 -2.63 15.67 -16.82
C PRO A 35 -3.19 14.25 -16.75
N MET A 36 -2.63 13.30 -17.50
CA MET A 36 -3.10 11.92 -17.49
C MET A 36 -2.87 11.26 -16.14
N SER A 37 -1.69 11.44 -15.57
CA SER A 37 -1.35 10.87 -14.27
C SER A 37 -2.21 11.47 -13.15
N GLN A 38 -2.44 12.78 -13.21
CA GLN A 38 -3.31 13.45 -12.24
C GLN A 38 -4.74 12.94 -12.33
N GLU A 39 -5.28 12.80 -13.53
CA GLU A 39 -6.62 12.27 -13.73
C GLU A 39 -6.73 10.82 -13.24
N PHE A 40 -5.72 10.00 -13.53
CA PHE A 40 -5.66 8.62 -13.06
C PHE A 40 -5.72 8.54 -11.54
N ILE A 41 -4.89 9.31 -10.83
CA ILE A 41 -4.89 9.25 -9.36
C ILE A 41 -6.18 9.81 -8.77
N ASP A 42 -6.82 10.78 -9.43
CA ASP A 42 -8.12 11.29 -9.00
C ASP A 42 -9.19 10.21 -9.09
N VAL A 43 -9.21 9.44 -10.18
CA VAL A 43 -10.15 8.31 -10.36
C VAL A 43 -9.89 7.24 -9.31
N VAL A 44 -8.64 6.86 -9.09
CA VAL A 44 -8.26 5.85 -8.10
C VAL A 44 -8.61 6.33 -6.69
N THR A 45 -8.36 7.59 -6.38
CA THR A 45 -8.69 8.18 -5.08
C THR A 45 -10.18 8.05 -4.80
N GLU A 46 -11.03 8.34 -5.76
CA GLU A 46 -12.48 8.26 -5.60
C GLU A 46 -12.98 6.81 -5.54
N THR A 47 -12.56 5.98 -6.50
CA THR A 47 -13.17 4.65 -6.69
C THR A 47 -12.55 3.58 -5.80
N VAL A 48 -11.24 3.56 -5.65
CA VAL A 48 -10.54 2.54 -4.86
C VAL A 48 -10.34 3.01 -3.43
N CYS A 49 -9.66 4.13 -3.24
CA CYS A 49 -9.34 4.62 -1.89
C CYS A 49 -10.61 5.05 -1.13
N GLY A 50 -11.52 5.73 -1.80
CA GLY A 50 -12.81 6.14 -1.22
C GLY A 50 -13.85 5.04 -1.30
N GLY A 51 -14.03 4.44 -2.47
CA GLY A 51 -15.11 3.48 -2.73
C GLY A 51 -14.90 2.11 -2.07
N LEU A 52 -13.67 1.62 -2.01
CA LEU A 52 -13.39 0.29 -1.43
C LEU A 52 -12.80 0.38 -0.02
N TRP A 53 -11.75 1.17 0.17
CA TRP A 53 -11.04 1.21 1.45
C TRP A 53 -11.88 1.78 2.60
N SER A 54 -12.89 2.60 2.31
CA SER A 54 -13.75 3.17 3.35
C SER A 54 -14.94 2.27 3.72
N ARG A 55 -15.11 1.12 3.06
CA ARG A 55 -16.21 0.20 3.37
C ARG A 55 -16.01 -0.40 4.77
N PRO A 56 -17.08 -0.53 5.57
CA PRO A 56 -16.95 -0.97 6.98
C PRO A 56 -16.76 -2.47 7.18
N GLY A 57 -16.82 -3.27 6.10
CA GLY A 57 -16.77 -4.74 6.23
C GLY A 57 -15.42 -5.33 6.63
N LEU A 58 -14.33 -4.57 6.43
CA LEU A 58 -12.98 -4.95 6.84
C LEU A 58 -12.26 -3.72 7.36
N ASP A 59 -11.43 -3.89 8.37
CA ASP A 59 -10.63 -2.78 8.87
C ASP A 59 -9.46 -2.46 7.92
N VAL A 60 -8.87 -1.30 8.11
CA VAL A 60 -7.78 -0.81 7.26
C VAL A 60 -6.54 -1.71 7.39
N LYS A 61 -6.23 -2.15 8.60
CA LYS A 61 -5.08 -3.02 8.85
C LYS A 61 -5.17 -4.31 8.04
N THR A 62 -6.32 -4.97 8.05
CA THR A 62 -6.55 -6.20 7.27
C THR A 62 -6.44 -5.94 5.77
N ARG A 63 -6.96 -4.81 5.29
CA ARG A 63 -6.86 -4.44 3.87
C ARG A 63 -5.42 -4.32 3.41
N THR A 64 -4.52 -3.78 4.25
CA THR A 64 -3.11 -3.70 3.90
C THR A 64 -2.47 -5.07 3.73
N LEU A 65 -2.84 -6.04 4.55
CA LEU A 65 -2.33 -7.41 4.42
C LEU A 65 -2.82 -8.06 3.12
N ILE A 66 -4.08 -7.82 2.75
CA ILE A 66 -4.63 -8.33 1.49
C ILE A 66 -3.82 -7.78 0.31
N CYS A 67 -3.46 -6.51 0.33
CA CYS A 67 -2.62 -5.92 -0.71
C CYS A 67 -1.25 -6.59 -0.78
N VAL A 68 -0.60 -6.80 0.36
CA VAL A 68 0.70 -7.47 0.45
C VAL A 68 0.61 -8.87 -0.17
N VAL A 69 -0.37 -9.65 0.24
CA VAL A 69 -0.58 -11.01 -0.27
C VAL A 69 -0.84 -11.00 -1.78
N SER A 70 -1.69 -10.09 -2.25
CA SER A 70 -1.99 -9.94 -3.67
C SER A 70 -0.75 -9.62 -4.49
N ASP A 71 0.08 -8.69 -4.02
CA ASP A 71 1.30 -8.30 -4.71
C ASP A 71 2.30 -9.46 -4.83
N ILE A 72 2.45 -10.23 -3.75
CA ILE A 72 3.35 -11.39 -3.75
C ILE A 72 2.85 -12.45 -4.73
N ALA A 73 1.56 -12.78 -4.66
CA ALA A 73 0.96 -13.81 -5.50
C ALA A 73 1.04 -13.48 -6.99
N THR A 74 1.06 -12.20 -7.33
CA THR A 74 1.09 -11.73 -8.73
C THR A 74 2.46 -11.20 -9.16
N GLY A 75 3.46 -11.23 -8.28
CA GLY A 75 4.82 -10.77 -8.60
C GLY A 75 4.94 -9.26 -8.80
N ARG A 76 4.09 -8.47 -8.16
CA ARG A 76 4.12 -7.00 -8.28
C ARG A 76 5.01 -6.38 -7.23
N TYR A 77 6.32 -6.53 -7.40
CA TYR A 77 7.29 -6.13 -6.38
C TYR A 77 7.38 -4.62 -6.14
N PRO A 78 7.25 -3.73 -7.14
CA PRO A 78 7.18 -2.29 -6.86
C PRO A 78 5.98 -1.92 -5.97
N GLU A 79 4.82 -2.54 -6.21
CA GLU A 79 3.63 -2.34 -5.36
C GLU A 79 3.84 -2.91 -3.96
N LEU A 80 4.54 -4.04 -3.87
CA LEU A 80 4.84 -4.67 -2.59
C LEU A 80 5.62 -3.73 -1.67
N GLU A 81 6.59 -2.97 -2.19
CA GLU A 81 7.31 -1.97 -1.40
C GLU A 81 6.34 -0.98 -0.74
N ILE A 82 5.38 -0.48 -1.52
CA ILE A 82 4.39 0.48 -1.05
C ILE A 82 3.49 -0.15 0.02
N HIS A 83 2.97 -1.33 -0.26
CA HIS A 83 1.99 -1.97 0.61
C HIS A 83 2.60 -2.55 1.89
N LEU A 84 3.86 -2.94 1.88
CA LEU A 84 4.57 -3.31 3.11
C LEU A 84 4.69 -2.11 4.04
N ARG A 85 4.96 -0.92 3.50
CA ARG A 85 5.00 0.31 4.31
C ARG A 85 3.63 0.62 4.90
N PHE A 86 2.57 0.46 4.12
CA PHE A 86 1.20 0.61 4.62
C PHE A 86 0.92 -0.35 5.76
N ALA A 87 1.29 -1.62 5.59
CA ALA A 87 1.05 -2.67 6.59
C ALA A 87 1.79 -2.36 7.90
N LEU A 88 3.06 -2.00 7.83
CA LEU A 88 3.84 -1.63 9.00
C LEU A 88 3.23 -0.42 9.72
N ARG A 89 2.82 0.58 8.96
CA ARG A 89 2.19 1.78 9.52
C ARG A 89 0.87 1.47 10.23
N GLN A 90 0.13 0.48 9.75
CA GLN A 90 -1.15 0.06 10.36
C GLN A 90 -0.96 -0.92 11.52
N GLY A 91 0.26 -1.27 11.85
CA GLY A 91 0.57 -2.05 13.05
C GLY A 91 0.93 -3.52 12.83
N TRP A 92 1.04 -3.96 11.57
CA TRP A 92 1.61 -5.27 11.32
C TRP A 92 3.10 -5.23 11.67
N THR A 93 3.60 -6.29 12.32
CA THR A 93 5.02 -6.39 12.69
C THR A 93 5.82 -7.04 11.56
N GLU A 94 7.12 -6.79 11.56
CA GLU A 94 8.03 -7.47 10.63
C GLU A 94 7.88 -8.99 10.76
N LYS A 95 7.76 -9.49 11.97
CA LYS A 95 7.60 -10.92 12.23
C LYS A 95 6.31 -11.48 11.62
N GLU A 96 5.20 -10.77 11.79
CA GLU A 96 3.91 -11.19 11.22
C GLU A 96 3.95 -11.20 9.70
N LEU A 97 4.54 -10.18 9.09
CA LEU A 97 4.68 -10.10 7.64
C LEU A 97 5.62 -11.18 7.12
N THR A 98 6.70 -11.48 7.84
CA THR A 98 7.63 -12.57 7.51
C THR A 98 6.91 -13.92 7.52
N GLU A 99 6.15 -14.20 8.57
CA GLU A 99 5.38 -15.45 8.66
C GLU A 99 4.34 -15.56 7.55
N THR A 100 3.72 -14.44 7.18
CA THR A 100 2.79 -14.39 6.05
C THR A 100 3.48 -14.84 4.75
N MET A 101 4.69 -14.32 4.48
CA MET A 101 5.47 -14.69 3.30
C MET A 101 5.86 -16.16 3.33
N PHE A 102 6.32 -16.65 4.47
CA PHE A 102 6.70 -18.07 4.61
C PHE A 102 5.50 -18.99 4.33
N HIS A 103 4.36 -18.64 4.89
CA HIS A 103 3.14 -19.41 4.66
C HIS A 103 2.77 -19.47 3.17
N MET A 104 2.93 -18.37 2.46
CA MET A 104 2.61 -18.27 1.04
C MET A 104 3.48 -19.18 0.17
N SER A 105 4.68 -19.57 0.64
CA SER A 105 5.57 -20.48 -0.10
C SER A 105 4.89 -21.80 -0.46
N GLY A 106 3.96 -22.27 0.37
CA GLY A 106 3.19 -23.49 0.14
C GLY A 106 2.06 -23.35 -0.88
N TYR A 107 1.72 -22.15 -1.27
CA TYR A 107 0.53 -21.87 -2.09
C TYR A 107 0.84 -21.18 -3.41
N VAL A 108 1.81 -20.26 -3.44
CA VAL A 108 2.17 -19.53 -4.65
C VAL A 108 3.54 -19.91 -5.20
N GLY A 109 4.32 -20.64 -4.41
CA GLY A 109 5.64 -21.15 -4.82
C GLY A 109 6.80 -20.33 -4.30
N VAL A 110 7.93 -21.01 -4.13
CA VAL A 110 9.16 -20.44 -3.58
C VAL A 110 9.72 -19.27 -4.39
N PRO A 111 9.72 -19.31 -5.74
CA PRO A 111 10.33 -18.19 -6.49
C PRO A 111 9.68 -16.84 -6.22
N LEU A 112 8.36 -16.77 -6.13
CA LEU A 112 7.65 -15.52 -5.83
C LEU A 112 7.96 -15.04 -4.41
N VAL A 113 7.97 -15.95 -3.45
CA VAL A 113 8.25 -15.60 -2.04
C VAL A 113 9.71 -15.19 -1.86
N ARG A 114 10.66 -15.85 -2.54
CA ARG A 114 12.08 -15.47 -2.48
C ARG A 114 12.25 -14.00 -2.87
N GLU A 115 11.69 -13.59 -4.00
CA GLU A 115 11.78 -12.20 -4.44
C GLU A 115 11.08 -11.25 -3.45
N ALA A 116 9.95 -11.67 -2.91
CA ALA A 116 9.25 -10.89 -1.89
C ALA A 116 10.09 -10.67 -0.63
N THR A 117 10.85 -11.68 -0.19
CA THR A 117 11.71 -11.53 0.99
C THR A 117 12.83 -10.51 0.76
N PHE A 118 13.34 -10.41 -0.46
CA PHE A 118 14.36 -9.40 -0.78
C PHE A 118 13.78 -8.00 -0.74
N VAL A 119 12.56 -7.82 -1.25
CA VAL A 119 11.84 -6.54 -1.16
C VAL A 119 11.57 -6.20 0.30
N ALA A 120 11.07 -7.15 1.07
CA ALA A 120 10.75 -6.95 2.49
C ALA A 120 12.00 -6.57 3.30
N ARG A 121 13.12 -7.22 3.06
CA ARG A 121 14.39 -6.92 3.74
C ARG A 121 14.77 -5.45 3.55
N LYS A 122 14.66 -4.97 2.32
CA LYS A 122 14.95 -3.56 2.00
C LYS A 122 14.00 -2.61 2.73
N VAL A 123 12.69 -2.87 2.63
CA VAL A 123 11.66 -2.02 3.24
C VAL A 123 11.80 -2.00 4.76
N PHE A 124 11.98 -3.16 5.38
CA PHE A 124 12.11 -3.24 6.84
C PHE A 124 13.32 -2.44 7.33
N ALA A 125 14.45 -2.55 6.63
CA ALA A 125 15.66 -1.79 6.98
C ALA A 125 15.42 -0.28 6.85
N GLU A 126 14.79 0.16 5.77
CA GLU A 126 14.49 1.58 5.54
C GLU A 126 13.54 2.14 6.60
N VAL A 127 12.48 1.40 6.92
CA VAL A 127 11.48 1.84 7.92
C VAL A 127 12.12 1.92 9.32
N ARG A 128 12.96 0.93 9.69
CA ARG A 128 13.68 1.00 10.97
C ARG A 128 14.59 2.22 11.05
N ALA A 129 15.30 2.54 9.97
CA ALA A 129 16.17 3.71 9.91
C ALA A 129 15.38 5.01 10.03
N GLU A 130 14.21 5.10 9.40
CA GLU A 130 13.33 6.27 9.48
C GLU A 130 12.79 6.51 10.89
N ASN A 131 12.69 5.46 11.71
CA ASN A 131 12.14 5.52 13.07
C ASN A 131 13.22 5.71 14.16
N GLU A 132 14.48 5.84 13.78
CA GLU A 132 15.58 6.12 14.73
C GLU A 132 15.64 7.59 15.11
#